data_a36f82d5d63580a34c10018dde11f785
#
_entry.id   a36f82d5d63580a34c10018dde11f785
#
_cell.length_a   1.000
_cell.length_b   1.000
_cell.length_c   1.000
_cell.angle_alpha   90.00
_cell.angle_beta   90.00
_cell.angle_gamma   90.00
#
_symmetry.space_group_name_H-M   'P 1'
#
loop_
_entity.id
_entity.type
_entity.pdbx_description
1 polymer ?
#
loop_
_entity_poly.entity_id
_entity_poly.type
_entity_poly.pdbx_seq_one_letter_code
_entity_poly.pdbx_strand_id
1 'polypeptide(L)'
;MKKQSNLSRLLQIAGNHKYLTYASWVLSAISALIALVPFYYIWNVMQEVLAVAPDFSHAQNLTRNGWMAVLFAVIAVLVYIGALMCSHKGAFRIATNLRLQTMEHIVKLPLGFAEQFGSGRLRKIVNESSAATETYLAHQLPDRANAIATPCGLLVLLLVFDWRLGLLSLVPVVLGFLIMMTMTGKKMQEKMKEYQNALDDMSNEAVEYVRGIPVVKTFGQTIFSFKKFKDSIDRYKVWVIAYTKQLRAPMMFYTAAINGVFAALIAGALIFTQGGVTKDFLLDLMFYIIITPIISVTLTRIMFQSENAMIVDDALHRIDSVLNLNPLAEAAQPEHPNGASVQLNHVHFSYDGKNEVIKDISLSIPAGQTVAFVGPSGGGKTTLANLICRFFDPQDGQVKIGGVDVKHIAKEELMNTVSFVFQNSRLIKASILENVRMGKPDATREEIMAALHNAQCDDILEKLPQGADTVIGTKGVYLSGGEQQRIAIARVMLKNAPVVILDEATAFADPDNESRVQAAFSKLSQGKTVIMIAHRLSTVAGVDQIYVIEDGQITESGKSRELLEKGGVFSHMWQDYQTSVQWKVAKEVQ
;
A
#
# COMPACT_ATOMS: atom_id res chain seq x y z
N MET A 1 -2.89 26.12 -8.46
CA MET A 1 -3.10 25.13 -9.54
C MET A 1 -4.49 24.53 -9.43
N LYS A 2 -5.27 24.46 -10.54
CA LYS A 2 -6.57 23.76 -10.53
C LYS A 2 -6.33 22.29 -10.19
N LYS A 3 -6.97 21.77 -9.14
CA LYS A 3 -6.91 20.37 -8.74
C LYS A 3 -7.36 19.52 -9.95
N GLN A 4 -6.43 18.80 -10.58
CA GLN A 4 -6.76 17.90 -11.68
C GLN A 4 -7.76 16.85 -11.19
N SER A 5 -8.72 16.47 -12.03
CA SER A 5 -9.62 15.38 -11.66
C SER A 5 -8.83 14.06 -11.59
N ASN A 6 -9.19 13.19 -10.64
CA ASN A 6 -8.56 11.88 -10.47
C ASN A 6 -8.55 11.06 -11.76
N LEU A 7 -9.61 11.15 -12.55
CA LEU A 7 -9.70 10.51 -13.85
C LEU A 7 -8.67 11.05 -14.85
N SER A 8 -8.49 12.39 -14.93
CA SER A 8 -7.50 13.01 -15.82
C SER A 8 -6.08 12.54 -15.47
N ARG A 9 -5.77 12.44 -14.19
CA ARG A 9 -4.49 11.95 -13.69
C ARG A 9 -4.25 10.48 -14.04
N LEU A 10 -5.24 9.61 -13.83
CA LEU A 10 -5.13 8.19 -14.20
C LEU A 10 -4.91 8.01 -15.70
N LEU A 11 -5.58 8.81 -16.53
CA LEU A 11 -5.40 8.80 -17.99
C LEU A 11 -4.02 9.32 -18.43
N GLN A 12 -3.40 10.24 -17.68
CA GLN A 12 -2.01 10.65 -17.93
C GLN A 12 -1.03 9.50 -17.63
N ILE A 13 -1.22 8.79 -16.51
CA ILE A 13 -0.42 7.62 -16.15
C ILE A 13 -0.56 6.49 -17.19
N ALA A 14 -1.71 6.41 -17.87
CA ALA A 14 -1.96 5.45 -18.95
C ALA A 14 -1.05 5.64 -20.18
N GLY A 15 -0.54 6.85 -20.40
CA GLY A 15 0.18 7.17 -21.64
C GLY A 15 -0.67 6.87 -22.89
N ASN A 16 -0.14 6.12 -23.85
CA ASN A 16 -0.86 5.75 -25.07
C ASN A 16 -2.04 4.79 -24.84
N HIS A 17 -2.08 4.07 -23.73
CA HIS A 17 -3.19 3.15 -23.40
C HIS A 17 -4.49 3.87 -23.03
N LYS A 18 -4.47 5.19 -22.81
CA LYS A 18 -5.69 5.99 -22.62
C LYS A 18 -6.71 5.85 -23.76
N TYR A 19 -6.24 5.62 -24.99
CA TYR A 19 -7.12 5.43 -26.14
C TYR A 19 -7.95 4.16 -26.05
N LEU A 20 -7.43 3.10 -25.43
CA LEU A 20 -8.20 1.88 -25.13
C LEU A 20 -9.33 2.16 -24.13
N THR A 21 -9.08 3.02 -23.14
CA THR A 21 -10.13 3.42 -22.18
C THR A 21 -11.22 4.23 -22.89
N TYR A 22 -10.86 5.17 -23.77
CA TYR A 22 -11.86 5.90 -24.57
C TYR A 22 -12.65 4.98 -25.51
N ALA A 23 -11.98 4.06 -26.21
CA ALA A 23 -12.63 3.07 -27.07
C ALA A 23 -13.63 2.21 -26.26
N SER A 24 -13.25 1.80 -25.06
CA SER A 24 -14.12 1.07 -24.14
C SER A 24 -15.42 1.85 -23.81
N TRP A 25 -15.34 3.15 -23.56
CA TRP A 25 -16.52 3.97 -23.25
C TRP A 25 -17.46 4.07 -24.45
N VAL A 26 -16.90 4.32 -25.64
CA VAL A 26 -17.68 4.43 -26.87
C VAL A 26 -18.35 3.09 -27.19
N LEU A 27 -17.61 1.99 -27.15
CA LEU A 27 -18.16 0.66 -27.40
C LEU A 27 -19.20 0.25 -26.36
N SER A 28 -19.02 0.61 -25.09
CA SER A 28 -20.00 0.36 -24.04
C SER A 28 -21.31 1.15 -24.25
N ALA A 29 -21.21 2.41 -24.65
CA ALA A 29 -22.37 3.21 -25.00
C ALA A 29 -23.11 2.67 -26.23
N ILE A 30 -22.38 2.27 -27.28
CA ILE A 30 -22.95 1.65 -28.49
C ILE A 30 -23.64 0.33 -28.12
N SER A 31 -22.99 -0.52 -27.34
CA SER A 31 -23.58 -1.76 -26.85
C SER A 31 -24.91 -1.54 -26.11
N ALA A 32 -24.94 -0.51 -25.24
CA ALA A 32 -26.13 -0.15 -24.48
C ALA A 32 -27.31 0.24 -25.37
N LEU A 33 -27.05 0.97 -26.44
CA LEU A 33 -28.09 1.36 -27.41
C LEU A 33 -28.54 0.17 -28.26
N ILE A 34 -27.59 -0.67 -28.73
CA ILE A 34 -27.92 -1.90 -29.49
C ILE A 34 -28.75 -2.85 -28.62
N ALA A 35 -28.49 -2.93 -27.31
CA ALA A 35 -29.24 -3.78 -26.38
C ALA A 35 -30.73 -3.39 -26.24
N LEU A 36 -31.13 -2.21 -26.69
CA LEU A 36 -32.51 -1.78 -26.73
C LEU A 36 -33.23 -2.19 -28.04
N VAL A 37 -32.51 -2.47 -29.12
CA VAL A 37 -33.08 -2.85 -30.42
C VAL A 37 -33.92 -4.13 -30.35
N PRO A 38 -33.58 -5.19 -29.61
CA PRO A 38 -34.43 -6.37 -29.42
C PRO A 38 -35.85 -6.03 -28.98
N PHE A 39 -36.07 -5.00 -28.18
CA PHE A 39 -37.39 -4.59 -27.70
C PHE A 39 -38.28 -4.06 -28.82
N TYR A 40 -37.71 -3.37 -29.80
CA TYR A 40 -38.42 -3.00 -31.01
C TYR A 40 -38.91 -4.23 -31.80
N TYR A 41 -38.07 -5.24 -31.96
CA TYR A 41 -38.50 -6.49 -32.65
C TYR A 41 -39.51 -7.30 -31.83
N ILE A 42 -39.41 -7.31 -30.51
CA ILE A 42 -40.44 -7.91 -29.63
C ILE A 42 -41.78 -7.17 -29.79
N TRP A 43 -41.77 -5.85 -29.87
CA TRP A 43 -42.96 -5.08 -30.14
C TRP A 43 -43.58 -5.45 -31.49
N ASN A 44 -42.78 -5.60 -32.56
CA ASN A 44 -43.25 -6.08 -33.87
C ASN A 44 -43.88 -7.47 -33.81
N VAL A 45 -43.28 -8.37 -33.04
CA VAL A 45 -43.84 -9.71 -32.79
C VAL A 45 -45.21 -9.60 -32.11
N MET A 46 -45.30 -8.80 -31.06
CA MET A 46 -46.58 -8.60 -30.35
C MET A 46 -47.65 -7.96 -31.24
N GLN A 47 -47.26 -6.96 -32.06
CA GLN A 47 -48.15 -6.32 -33.03
C GLN A 47 -48.72 -7.33 -34.00
N GLU A 48 -47.87 -8.19 -34.57
CA GLU A 48 -48.34 -9.22 -35.54
C GLU A 48 -49.23 -10.25 -34.87
N VAL A 49 -48.91 -10.71 -33.67
CA VAL A 49 -49.73 -11.66 -32.88
C VAL A 49 -51.11 -11.05 -32.60
N LEU A 50 -51.21 -9.80 -32.19
CA LEU A 50 -52.47 -9.14 -31.92
C LEU A 50 -53.30 -8.83 -33.20
N ALA A 51 -52.60 -8.65 -34.34
CA ALA A 51 -53.26 -8.41 -35.62
C ALA A 51 -53.97 -9.66 -36.17
N VAL A 52 -53.33 -10.85 -36.02
CA VAL A 52 -53.85 -12.12 -36.57
C VAL A 52 -54.68 -12.93 -35.58
N ALA A 53 -54.74 -12.51 -34.30
CA ALA A 53 -55.54 -13.23 -33.30
C ALA A 53 -57.01 -13.30 -33.65
N PRO A 54 -57.72 -14.45 -33.51
CA PRO A 54 -57.26 -15.70 -32.88
C PRO A 54 -56.55 -16.72 -33.81
N ASP A 55 -56.45 -16.48 -35.12
CA ASP A 55 -55.83 -17.40 -36.07
C ASP A 55 -54.37 -17.04 -36.37
N PHE A 56 -53.48 -17.63 -35.63
CA PHE A 56 -52.02 -17.39 -35.72
C PHE A 56 -51.35 -17.99 -36.94
N SER A 57 -52.07 -18.80 -37.76
CA SER A 57 -51.52 -19.40 -38.99
C SER A 57 -51.20 -18.34 -40.07
N HIS A 58 -51.80 -17.14 -39.97
CA HIS A 58 -51.57 -16.02 -40.86
C HIS A 58 -50.37 -15.15 -40.49
N ALA A 59 -49.67 -15.43 -39.38
CA ALA A 59 -48.48 -14.68 -38.98
C ALA A 59 -47.28 -15.01 -39.87
N GLN A 60 -46.73 -14.02 -40.60
CA GLN A 60 -45.68 -14.23 -41.60
C GLN A 60 -44.30 -13.88 -41.11
N ASN A 61 -44.17 -12.91 -40.20
CA ASN A 61 -42.86 -12.33 -39.82
C ASN A 61 -42.41 -12.70 -38.42
N LEU A 62 -43.16 -13.51 -37.66
CA LEU A 62 -42.81 -13.86 -36.26
C LEU A 62 -41.40 -14.43 -36.13
N THR A 63 -41.08 -15.43 -36.99
CA THR A 63 -39.77 -16.09 -36.97
C THR A 63 -38.66 -15.11 -37.33
N ARG A 64 -38.85 -14.26 -38.35
CA ARG A 64 -37.87 -13.24 -38.73
C ARG A 64 -37.62 -12.24 -37.62
N ASN A 65 -38.67 -11.68 -37.04
CA ASN A 65 -38.58 -10.69 -35.99
C ASN A 65 -37.98 -11.31 -34.71
N GLY A 66 -38.32 -12.55 -34.37
CA GLY A 66 -37.72 -13.29 -33.28
C GLY A 66 -36.21 -13.47 -33.45
N TRP A 67 -35.78 -13.94 -34.65
CA TRP A 67 -34.36 -14.10 -34.94
C TRP A 67 -33.58 -12.76 -34.96
N MET A 68 -34.22 -11.69 -35.45
CA MET A 68 -33.61 -10.34 -35.40
C MET A 68 -33.44 -9.85 -33.97
N ALA A 69 -34.39 -10.10 -33.09
CA ALA A 69 -34.25 -9.75 -31.66
C ALA A 69 -33.07 -10.50 -31.05
N VAL A 70 -32.93 -11.79 -31.30
CA VAL A 70 -31.80 -12.60 -30.82
C VAL A 70 -30.48 -12.13 -31.43
N LEU A 71 -30.43 -11.85 -32.73
CA LEU A 71 -29.23 -11.33 -33.40
C LEU A 71 -28.70 -10.04 -32.76
N PHE A 72 -29.57 -9.04 -32.56
CA PHE A 72 -29.15 -7.77 -31.96
C PHE A 72 -28.79 -7.93 -30.48
N ALA A 73 -29.43 -8.83 -29.74
CA ALA A 73 -29.02 -9.15 -28.38
C ALA A 73 -27.60 -9.75 -28.36
N VAL A 74 -27.28 -10.69 -29.26
CA VAL A 74 -25.94 -11.27 -29.38
C VAL A 74 -24.91 -10.22 -29.79
N ILE A 75 -25.23 -9.38 -30.79
CA ILE A 75 -24.34 -8.26 -31.21
C ILE A 75 -24.04 -7.32 -30.04
N ALA A 76 -25.05 -6.94 -29.26
CA ALA A 76 -24.87 -6.08 -28.09
C ALA A 76 -23.87 -6.70 -27.09
N VAL A 77 -24.03 -7.99 -26.79
CA VAL A 77 -23.11 -8.71 -25.89
C VAL A 77 -21.69 -8.76 -26.46
N LEU A 78 -21.53 -9.07 -27.74
CA LEU A 78 -20.19 -9.13 -28.37
C LEU A 78 -19.49 -7.76 -28.37
N VAL A 79 -20.23 -6.69 -28.65
CA VAL A 79 -19.68 -5.32 -28.58
C VAL A 79 -19.30 -4.95 -27.13
N TYR A 80 -20.11 -5.35 -26.14
CA TYR A 80 -19.80 -5.13 -24.73
C TYR A 80 -18.56 -5.91 -24.28
N ILE A 81 -18.40 -7.16 -24.71
CA ILE A 81 -17.18 -7.94 -24.46
C ILE A 81 -15.96 -7.22 -25.07
N GLY A 82 -16.06 -6.71 -26.29
CA GLY A 82 -15.01 -5.89 -26.90
C GLY A 82 -14.68 -4.65 -26.09
N ALA A 83 -15.69 -3.96 -25.57
CA ALA A 83 -15.53 -2.82 -24.68
C ALA A 83 -14.77 -3.19 -23.40
N LEU A 84 -15.14 -4.30 -22.75
CA LEU A 84 -14.48 -4.79 -21.53
C LEU A 84 -13.03 -5.22 -21.81
N MET A 85 -12.74 -5.89 -22.92
CA MET A 85 -11.37 -6.26 -23.28
C MET A 85 -10.47 -5.03 -23.45
N CYS A 86 -10.96 -3.97 -24.11
CA CYS A 86 -10.25 -2.70 -24.22
C CYS A 86 -10.02 -2.06 -22.84
N SER A 87 -11.05 -2.05 -21.99
CA SER A 87 -11.02 -1.50 -20.65
C SER A 87 -10.01 -2.22 -19.76
N HIS A 88 -10.05 -3.55 -19.69
CA HIS A 88 -9.14 -4.36 -18.88
C HIS A 88 -7.68 -4.15 -19.29
N LYS A 89 -7.39 -4.19 -20.60
CA LYS A 89 -6.03 -3.95 -21.10
C LYS A 89 -5.49 -2.58 -20.72
N GLY A 90 -6.33 -1.54 -20.79
CA GLY A 90 -5.98 -0.19 -20.33
C GLY A 90 -5.76 -0.14 -18.82
N ALA A 91 -6.69 -0.71 -18.05
CA ALA A 91 -6.69 -0.70 -16.58
C ALA A 91 -5.47 -1.43 -15.99
N PHE A 92 -5.13 -2.63 -16.47
CA PHE A 92 -3.95 -3.37 -16.03
C PHE A 92 -2.67 -2.57 -16.24
N ARG A 93 -2.55 -1.89 -17.38
CA ARG A 93 -1.36 -1.06 -17.65
C ARG A 93 -1.26 0.13 -16.72
N ILE A 94 -2.37 0.80 -16.47
CA ILE A 94 -2.42 1.95 -15.54
C ILE A 94 -2.05 1.51 -14.13
N ALA A 95 -2.63 0.41 -13.63
CA ALA A 95 -2.34 -0.12 -12.31
C ALA A 95 -0.87 -0.55 -12.17
N THR A 96 -0.29 -1.15 -13.22
CA THR A 96 1.13 -1.51 -13.24
C THR A 96 2.02 -0.28 -13.20
N ASN A 97 1.75 0.73 -14.03
CA ASN A 97 2.51 1.98 -14.05
C ASN A 97 2.42 2.71 -12.70
N LEU A 98 1.23 2.71 -12.08
CA LEU A 98 1.02 3.32 -10.77
C LEU A 98 1.82 2.62 -9.66
N ARG A 99 1.86 1.27 -9.68
CA ARG A 99 2.69 0.47 -8.77
C ARG A 99 4.17 0.78 -8.96
N LEU A 100 4.65 0.79 -10.20
CA LEU A 100 6.04 1.09 -10.52
C LEU A 100 6.42 2.49 -10.06
N GLN A 101 5.63 3.50 -10.41
CA GLN A 101 5.87 4.89 -10.00
C GLN A 101 5.91 5.04 -8.47
N THR A 102 4.99 4.37 -7.76
CA THR A 102 4.95 4.40 -6.29
C THR A 102 6.18 3.71 -5.69
N MET A 103 6.59 2.56 -6.23
CA MET A 103 7.77 1.83 -5.77
C MET A 103 9.07 2.60 -6.06
N GLU A 104 9.22 3.16 -7.26
CA GLU A 104 10.38 4.00 -7.62
C GLU A 104 10.50 5.21 -6.70
N HIS A 105 9.36 5.82 -6.35
CA HIS A 105 9.35 6.93 -5.42
C HIS A 105 9.75 6.49 -3.99
N ILE A 106 9.21 5.37 -3.50
CA ILE A 106 9.55 4.80 -2.17
C ILE A 106 11.05 4.55 -2.04
N VAL A 107 11.71 4.04 -3.09
CA VAL A 107 13.16 3.78 -3.06
C VAL A 107 13.98 5.06 -2.96
N LYS A 108 13.44 6.20 -3.38
CA LYS A 108 14.11 7.51 -3.29
C LYS A 108 13.90 8.22 -1.94
N LEU A 109 12.92 7.78 -1.14
CA LEU A 109 12.62 8.37 0.16
C LEU A 109 13.70 8.02 1.20
N PRO A 110 13.83 8.83 2.27
CA PRO A 110 14.69 8.52 3.40
C PRO A 110 14.34 7.17 4.03
N LEU A 111 15.34 6.42 4.54
CA LEU A 111 15.10 5.08 5.09
C LEU A 111 14.07 5.07 6.24
N GLY A 112 14.07 6.09 7.08
CA GLY A 112 13.11 6.22 8.20
C GLY A 112 11.65 6.34 7.80
N PHE A 113 11.37 6.67 6.55
CA PHE A 113 10.01 6.62 6.02
C PHE A 113 9.37 5.23 6.20
N ALA A 114 10.13 4.15 5.96
CA ALA A 114 9.63 2.79 6.07
C ALA A 114 9.24 2.42 7.52
N GLU A 115 9.91 2.98 8.51
CA GLU A 115 9.60 2.79 9.93
C GLU A 115 8.33 3.53 10.34
N GLN A 116 8.15 4.77 9.88
CA GLN A 116 6.95 5.57 10.16
C GLN A 116 5.68 4.98 9.53
N PHE A 117 5.76 4.52 8.28
CA PHE A 117 4.60 3.97 7.57
C PHE A 117 4.31 2.52 7.92
N GLY A 118 5.31 1.75 8.26
CA GLY A 118 5.20 0.30 8.47
C GLY A 118 5.00 -0.48 7.17
N SER A 119 5.58 -1.67 7.08
CA SER A 119 5.57 -2.51 5.88
C SER A 119 4.16 -2.95 5.44
N GLY A 120 3.27 -3.19 6.40
CA GLY A 120 1.88 -3.58 6.13
C GLY A 120 1.09 -2.47 5.44
N ARG A 121 1.22 -1.23 5.91
CA ARG A 121 0.56 -0.06 5.32
C ARG A 121 1.11 0.25 3.93
N LEU A 122 2.42 0.18 3.73
CA LEU A 122 3.04 0.35 2.41
C LEU A 122 2.57 -0.70 1.41
N ARG A 123 2.53 -1.98 1.83
CA ARG A 123 1.99 -3.06 1.00
C ARG A 123 0.53 -2.78 0.60
N LYS A 124 -0.31 -2.33 1.52
CA LYS A 124 -1.70 -1.97 1.25
C LYS A 124 -1.78 -0.83 0.23
N ILE A 125 -0.98 0.23 0.40
CA ILE A 125 -0.94 1.37 -0.53
C ILE A 125 -0.53 0.92 -1.93
N VAL A 126 0.57 0.18 -2.08
CA VAL A 126 1.09 -0.22 -3.38
C VAL A 126 0.18 -1.23 -4.09
N ASN A 127 -0.31 -2.25 -3.38
CA ASN A 127 -1.07 -3.35 -4.00
C ASN A 127 -2.57 -3.09 -4.03
N GLU A 128 -3.19 -2.85 -2.87
CA GLU A 128 -4.65 -2.77 -2.75
C GLU A 128 -5.19 -1.48 -3.34
N SER A 129 -4.54 -0.32 -3.08
CA SER A 129 -4.98 0.95 -3.68
C SER A 129 -4.81 0.95 -5.20
N SER A 130 -3.75 0.34 -5.74
CA SER A 130 -3.58 0.19 -7.19
C SER A 130 -4.61 -0.77 -7.80
N ALA A 131 -4.98 -1.85 -7.10
CA ALA A 131 -6.04 -2.78 -7.53
C ALA A 131 -7.42 -2.11 -7.53
N ALA A 132 -7.70 -1.24 -6.56
CA ALA A 132 -8.94 -0.46 -6.54
C ALA A 132 -9.06 0.47 -7.75
N THR A 133 -7.95 1.10 -8.18
CA THR A 133 -7.93 1.92 -9.42
C THR A 133 -8.13 1.07 -10.67
N GLU A 134 -7.59 -0.15 -10.71
CA GLU A 134 -7.79 -1.10 -11.80
C GLU A 134 -9.26 -1.48 -11.94
N THR A 135 -9.90 -1.92 -10.83
CA THR A 135 -11.32 -2.29 -10.80
C THR A 135 -12.21 -1.14 -11.27
N TYR A 136 -11.91 0.07 -10.87
CA TYR A 136 -12.63 1.27 -11.31
C TYR A 136 -12.53 1.48 -12.82
N LEU A 137 -11.32 1.44 -13.36
CA LEU A 137 -11.08 1.68 -14.78
C LEU A 137 -11.62 0.53 -15.64
N ALA A 138 -11.48 -0.73 -15.18
CA ALA A 138 -11.88 -1.91 -15.92
C ALA A 138 -13.39 -2.09 -16.01
N HIS A 139 -14.10 -1.83 -14.94
CA HIS A 139 -15.54 -2.13 -14.85
C HIS A 139 -16.40 -0.87 -14.71
N GLN A 140 -16.06 0.03 -13.78
CA GLN A 140 -16.96 1.12 -13.43
C GLN A 140 -17.04 2.22 -14.50
N LEU A 141 -15.95 2.48 -15.24
CA LEU A 141 -15.98 3.50 -16.30
C LEU A 141 -16.78 3.05 -17.52
N PRO A 142 -16.63 1.81 -18.05
CA PRO A 142 -17.54 1.28 -19.07
C PRO A 142 -19.00 1.25 -18.61
N ASP A 143 -19.23 0.85 -17.34
CA ASP A 143 -20.58 0.85 -16.76
C ASP A 143 -21.19 2.26 -16.65
N ARG A 144 -20.38 3.31 -16.41
CA ARG A 144 -20.84 4.71 -16.45
C ARG A 144 -21.29 5.13 -17.84
N ALA A 145 -20.53 4.75 -18.89
CA ALA A 145 -20.95 5.03 -20.26
C ALA A 145 -22.28 4.35 -20.59
N ASN A 146 -22.41 3.09 -20.17
CA ASN A 146 -23.66 2.32 -20.30
C ASN A 146 -24.81 2.97 -19.50
N ALA A 147 -24.54 3.36 -18.24
CA ALA A 147 -25.54 3.98 -17.36
C ALA A 147 -26.02 5.37 -17.83
N ILE A 148 -25.29 6.03 -18.71
CA ILE A 148 -25.73 7.26 -19.37
C ILE A 148 -26.46 6.95 -20.68
N ALA A 149 -25.91 6.05 -21.51
CA ALA A 149 -26.47 5.71 -22.82
C ALA A 149 -27.82 4.98 -22.71
N THR A 150 -27.97 4.05 -21.75
CA THR A 150 -29.21 3.30 -21.58
C THR A 150 -30.42 4.19 -21.23
N PRO A 151 -30.37 5.13 -20.24
CA PRO A 151 -31.48 6.06 -19.99
C PRO A 151 -31.82 6.93 -21.19
N CYS A 152 -30.80 7.42 -21.92
CA CYS A 152 -31.04 8.21 -23.12
C CYS A 152 -31.81 7.42 -24.19
N GLY A 153 -31.37 6.17 -24.44
CA GLY A 153 -32.08 5.29 -25.37
C GLY A 153 -33.47 4.89 -24.89
N LEU A 154 -33.63 4.61 -23.59
CA LEU A 154 -34.94 4.33 -22.99
C LEU A 154 -35.90 5.54 -23.09
N LEU A 155 -35.40 6.73 -22.85
CA LEU A 155 -36.22 7.96 -22.98
C LEU A 155 -36.76 8.10 -24.39
N VAL A 156 -35.94 7.87 -25.42
CA VAL A 156 -36.37 7.87 -26.81
C VAL A 156 -37.45 6.82 -27.05
N LEU A 157 -37.23 5.57 -26.61
CA LEU A 157 -38.22 4.50 -26.75
C LEU A 157 -39.54 4.86 -26.04
N LEU A 158 -39.48 5.36 -24.80
CA LEU A 158 -40.67 5.71 -24.02
C LEU A 158 -41.50 6.86 -24.64
N LEU A 159 -40.89 7.72 -25.44
CA LEU A 159 -41.62 8.84 -26.08
C LEU A 159 -42.08 8.53 -27.49
N VAL A 160 -41.44 7.57 -28.17
CA VAL A 160 -41.76 7.22 -29.59
C VAL A 160 -42.99 6.33 -29.71
N PHE A 161 -43.21 5.39 -28.80
CA PHE A 161 -44.36 4.46 -28.88
C PHE A 161 -45.67 5.13 -28.43
N ASP A 162 -45.87 5.41 -27.15
CA ASP A 162 -46.97 6.25 -26.64
C ASP A 162 -46.41 7.26 -25.64
N TRP A 163 -46.33 8.53 -26.03
CA TRP A 163 -45.79 9.60 -25.19
C TRP A 163 -46.53 9.76 -23.85
N ARG A 164 -47.84 9.41 -23.77
CA ARG A 164 -48.68 9.51 -22.57
C ARG A 164 -48.25 8.45 -21.54
N LEU A 165 -48.14 7.21 -21.96
CA LEU A 165 -47.59 6.11 -21.12
C LEU A 165 -46.13 6.37 -20.76
N GLY A 166 -45.34 6.93 -21.70
CA GLY A 166 -43.97 7.36 -21.48
C GLY A 166 -43.84 8.39 -20.36
N LEU A 167 -44.59 9.51 -20.46
CA LEU A 167 -44.59 10.53 -19.41
C LEU A 167 -45.08 9.97 -18.07
N LEU A 168 -46.10 9.14 -18.07
CA LEU A 168 -46.63 8.52 -16.86
C LEU A 168 -45.60 7.61 -16.18
N SER A 169 -44.82 6.83 -16.94
CA SER A 169 -43.77 5.99 -16.43
C SER A 169 -42.58 6.80 -15.87
N LEU A 170 -42.34 8.01 -16.39
CA LEU A 170 -41.26 8.87 -15.90
C LEU A 170 -41.55 9.50 -14.54
N VAL A 171 -42.82 9.67 -14.14
CA VAL A 171 -43.16 10.27 -12.82
C VAL A 171 -42.52 9.50 -11.65
N PRO A 172 -42.71 8.19 -11.48
CA PRO A 172 -42.06 7.44 -10.43
C PRO A 172 -40.53 7.42 -10.57
N VAL A 173 -40.01 7.41 -11.82
CA VAL A 173 -38.57 7.46 -12.10
C VAL A 173 -37.95 8.76 -11.59
N VAL A 174 -38.56 9.91 -11.90
CA VAL A 174 -38.08 11.21 -11.42
C VAL A 174 -38.19 11.30 -9.90
N LEU A 175 -39.28 10.80 -9.30
CA LEU A 175 -39.44 10.74 -7.85
C LEU A 175 -38.32 9.87 -7.21
N GLY A 176 -38.05 8.68 -7.77
CA GLY A 176 -36.97 7.82 -7.34
C GLY A 176 -35.60 8.50 -7.44
N PHE A 177 -35.35 9.22 -8.53
CA PHE A 177 -34.11 9.98 -8.72
C PHE A 177 -33.96 11.10 -7.68
N LEU A 178 -35.00 11.84 -7.38
CA LEU A 178 -35.00 12.88 -6.35
C LEU A 178 -34.72 12.29 -4.96
N ILE A 179 -35.34 11.16 -4.64
CA ILE A 179 -35.08 10.45 -3.38
C ILE A 179 -33.61 9.99 -3.34
N MET A 180 -33.09 9.42 -4.42
CA MET A 180 -31.68 9.00 -4.54
C MET A 180 -30.71 10.17 -4.28
N MET A 181 -31.02 11.38 -4.77
CA MET A 181 -30.19 12.56 -4.51
C MET A 181 -30.10 12.91 -3.01
N THR A 182 -31.10 12.57 -2.20
CA THR A 182 -31.03 12.77 -0.74
C THR A 182 -30.09 11.80 -0.05
N MET A 183 -29.80 10.66 -0.68
CA MET A 183 -28.88 9.62 -0.20
C MET A 183 -27.44 9.84 -0.66
N THR A 184 -27.21 10.81 -1.53
CA THR A 184 -25.88 11.19 -2.05
C THR A 184 -25.53 12.60 -1.57
N GLY A 185 -24.23 12.95 -1.56
CA GLY A 185 -23.78 14.30 -1.21
C GLY A 185 -22.72 14.34 -0.12
N LYS A 186 -22.28 15.54 0.26
CA LYS A 186 -21.13 15.74 1.18
C LYS A 186 -21.32 15.05 2.55
N LYS A 187 -22.51 15.14 3.14
CA LYS A 187 -22.81 14.47 4.42
C LYS A 187 -22.66 12.95 4.35
N MET A 188 -23.04 12.34 3.22
CA MET A 188 -22.88 10.91 3.02
C MET A 188 -21.41 10.54 2.80
N GLN A 189 -20.64 11.38 2.09
CA GLN A 189 -19.20 11.20 1.93
C GLN A 189 -18.46 11.23 3.26
N GLU A 190 -18.78 12.17 4.15
CA GLU A 190 -18.22 12.25 5.50
C GLU A 190 -18.54 10.98 6.30
N LYS A 191 -19.80 10.52 6.26
CA LYS A 191 -20.20 9.29 6.95
C LYS A 191 -19.56 8.04 6.36
N MET A 192 -19.37 7.97 5.07
CA MET A 192 -18.65 6.86 4.42
C MET A 192 -17.17 6.86 4.86
N LYS A 193 -16.55 8.04 4.99
CA LYS A 193 -15.18 8.15 5.51
C LYS A 193 -15.07 7.69 6.95
N GLU A 194 -16.04 8.06 7.81
CA GLU A 194 -16.12 7.56 9.19
C GLU A 194 -16.25 6.03 9.22
N TYR A 195 -17.08 5.46 8.33
CA TYR A 195 -17.23 4.02 8.17
C TYR A 195 -15.93 3.33 7.80
N GLN A 196 -15.22 3.85 6.79
CA GLN A 196 -13.93 3.29 6.37
C GLN A 196 -12.89 3.37 7.48
N ASN A 197 -12.84 4.47 8.23
CA ASN A 197 -11.94 4.61 9.37
C ASN A 197 -12.26 3.58 10.47
N ALA A 198 -13.55 3.41 10.82
CA ALA A 198 -13.95 2.43 11.83
C ALA A 198 -13.65 0.98 11.40
N LEU A 199 -13.77 0.68 10.11
CA LEU A 199 -13.43 -0.62 9.52
C LEU A 199 -11.91 -0.86 9.54
N ASP A 200 -11.12 0.16 9.20
CA ASP A 200 -9.66 0.12 9.25
C ASP A 200 -9.16 -0.08 10.69
N ASP A 201 -9.72 0.65 11.67
CA ASP A 201 -9.41 0.48 13.09
C ASP A 201 -9.69 -0.94 13.56
N MET A 202 -10.87 -1.46 13.26
CA MET A 202 -11.24 -2.84 13.61
C MET A 202 -10.30 -3.86 12.97
N SER A 203 -9.93 -3.66 11.70
CA SER A 203 -9.01 -4.54 10.98
C SER A 203 -7.60 -4.52 11.56
N ASN A 204 -7.11 -3.35 11.96
CA ASN A 204 -5.79 -3.18 12.60
C ASN A 204 -5.75 -3.89 13.96
N GLU A 205 -6.77 -3.69 14.79
CA GLU A 205 -6.86 -4.35 16.09
C GLU A 205 -7.05 -5.88 15.97
N ALA A 206 -7.72 -6.35 14.91
CA ALA A 206 -7.81 -7.78 14.60
C ALA A 206 -6.43 -8.39 14.26
N VAL A 207 -5.61 -7.69 13.48
CA VAL A 207 -4.24 -8.12 13.17
C VAL A 207 -3.39 -8.17 14.44
N GLU A 208 -3.49 -7.16 15.30
CA GLU A 208 -2.81 -7.15 16.61
C GLU A 208 -3.24 -8.32 17.48
N TYR A 209 -4.55 -8.60 17.54
CA TYR A 209 -5.09 -9.75 18.28
C TYR A 209 -4.52 -11.08 17.75
N VAL A 210 -4.49 -11.28 16.42
CA VAL A 210 -3.93 -12.49 15.81
C VAL A 210 -2.45 -12.65 16.13
N ARG A 211 -1.67 -11.57 16.13
CA ARG A 211 -0.26 -11.58 16.55
C ARG A 211 -0.10 -11.92 18.03
N GLY A 212 -1.05 -11.51 18.86
CA GLY A 212 -1.08 -11.78 20.29
C GLY A 212 -1.66 -13.15 20.69
N ILE A 213 -2.16 -13.98 19.74
CA ILE A 213 -2.75 -15.28 20.02
C ILE A 213 -1.87 -16.18 20.91
N PRO A 214 -0.55 -16.29 20.72
CA PRO A 214 0.31 -17.08 21.61
C PRO A 214 0.20 -16.63 23.08
N VAL A 215 0.22 -15.31 23.31
CA VAL A 215 0.09 -14.72 24.64
C VAL A 215 -1.31 -14.99 25.23
N VAL A 216 -2.36 -14.77 24.42
CA VAL A 216 -3.74 -15.03 24.81
C VAL A 216 -3.95 -16.48 25.24
N LYS A 217 -3.41 -17.43 24.48
CA LYS A 217 -3.48 -18.88 24.79
C LYS A 217 -2.68 -19.25 26.03
N THR A 218 -1.46 -18.71 26.18
CA THR A 218 -0.58 -19.03 27.30
C THR A 218 -1.17 -18.57 28.63
N PHE A 219 -1.84 -17.41 28.63
CA PHE A 219 -2.44 -16.85 29.85
C PHE A 219 -3.92 -17.14 30.00
N GLY A 220 -4.51 -18.05 29.20
CA GLY A 220 -5.90 -18.47 29.29
C GLY A 220 -6.92 -17.34 29.05
N GLN A 221 -6.52 -16.28 28.32
CA GLN A 221 -7.35 -15.12 28.06
C GLN A 221 -8.36 -15.39 26.93
N THR A 222 -9.46 -14.64 26.91
CA THR A 222 -10.48 -14.70 25.86
C THR A 222 -10.45 -13.45 24.99
N ILE A 223 -11.18 -13.45 23.85
CA ILE A 223 -11.34 -12.28 22.99
C ILE A 223 -11.86 -11.05 23.76
N PHE A 224 -12.68 -11.26 24.81
CA PHE A 224 -13.21 -10.19 25.66
C PHE A 224 -12.15 -9.57 26.57
N SER A 225 -11.07 -10.30 26.85
CA SER A 225 -9.92 -9.78 27.60
C SER A 225 -9.08 -8.82 26.76
N PHE A 226 -9.18 -8.91 25.44
CA PHE A 226 -8.51 -7.99 24.52
C PHE A 226 -9.42 -6.75 24.26
N LYS A 227 -9.52 -5.93 25.29
CA LYS A 227 -10.47 -4.81 25.37
C LYS A 227 -10.46 -3.90 24.14
N LYS A 228 -9.28 -3.56 23.61
CA LYS A 228 -9.14 -2.68 22.43
C LYS A 228 -9.86 -3.24 21.20
N PHE A 229 -9.70 -4.54 20.92
CA PHE A 229 -10.34 -5.17 19.78
C PHE A 229 -11.86 -5.23 19.95
N LYS A 230 -12.33 -5.59 21.15
CA LYS A 230 -13.76 -5.56 21.48
C LYS A 230 -14.34 -4.16 21.31
N ASP A 231 -13.68 -3.14 21.85
CA ASP A 231 -14.12 -1.74 21.76
C ASP A 231 -14.16 -1.27 20.28
N SER A 232 -13.23 -1.72 19.41
CA SER A 232 -13.26 -1.40 17.98
C SER A 232 -14.44 -2.05 17.26
N ILE A 233 -14.78 -3.30 17.59
CA ILE A 233 -15.98 -3.98 17.08
C ILE A 233 -17.25 -3.25 17.53
N ASP A 234 -17.34 -2.86 18.81
CA ASP A 234 -18.50 -2.17 19.34
C ASP A 234 -18.67 -0.78 18.69
N ARG A 235 -17.58 -0.02 18.47
CA ARG A 235 -17.62 1.24 17.71
C ARG A 235 -18.09 1.03 16.27
N TYR A 236 -17.53 0.04 15.57
CA TYR A 236 -17.95 -0.30 14.21
C TYR A 236 -19.43 -0.66 14.15
N LYS A 237 -19.90 -1.51 15.07
CA LYS A 237 -21.31 -1.92 15.20
C LYS A 237 -22.25 -0.72 15.39
N VAL A 238 -21.91 0.19 16.33
CA VAL A 238 -22.71 1.39 16.59
C VAL A 238 -22.81 2.24 15.31
N TRP A 239 -21.71 2.40 14.62
CA TRP A 239 -21.66 3.16 13.38
C TRP A 239 -22.51 2.52 12.27
N VAL A 240 -22.36 1.21 12.03
CA VAL A 240 -23.15 0.47 11.02
C VAL A 240 -24.64 0.56 11.28
N ILE A 241 -25.04 0.38 12.54
CA ILE A 241 -26.46 0.49 12.93
C ILE A 241 -26.99 1.90 12.67
N ALA A 242 -26.24 2.95 13.04
CA ALA A 242 -26.65 4.34 12.83
C ALA A 242 -26.77 4.66 11.34
N TYR A 243 -25.80 4.24 10.52
CA TYR A 243 -25.81 4.40 9.07
C TYR A 243 -27.00 3.68 8.42
N THR A 244 -27.22 2.42 8.75
CA THR A 244 -28.33 1.62 8.23
C THR A 244 -29.68 2.22 8.62
N LYS A 245 -29.84 2.67 9.86
CA LYS A 245 -31.07 3.35 10.31
C LYS A 245 -31.35 4.64 9.52
N GLN A 246 -30.30 5.41 9.23
CA GLN A 246 -30.44 6.66 8.47
C GLN A 246 -30.85 6.42 7.01
N LEU A 247 -30.30 5.38 6.36
CA LEU A 247 -30.61 5.04 4.97
C LEU A 247 -31.91 4.27 4.81
N ARG A 248 -32.42 3.66 5.86
CA ARG A 248 -33.58 2.75 5.80
C ARG A 248 -34.81 3.41 5.14
N ALA A 249 -35.23 4.56 5.62
CA ALA A 249 -36.43 5.24 5.09
C ALA A 249 -36.23 5.74 3.64
N PRO A 250 -35.17 6.49 3.30
CA PRO A 250 -34.92 6.88 1.91
C PRO A 250 -34.84 5.68 0.96
N MET A 251 -34.18 4.58 1.36
CA MET A 251 -34.05 3.38 0.53
C MET A 251 -35.40 2.69 0.30
N MET A 252 -36.25 2.63 1.32
CA MET A 252 -37.63 2.11 1.18
C MET A 252 -38.44 2.94 0.20
N PHE A 253 -38.42 4.28 0.33
CA PHE A 253 -39.14 5.17 -0.58
C PHE A 253 -38.59 5.12 -2.00
N TYR A 254 -37.27 5.05 -2.17
CA TYR A 254 -36.62 4.86 -3.46
C TYR A 254 -37.10 3.57 -4.14
N THR A 255 -37.04 2.45 -3.42
CA THR A 255 -37.47 1.15 -3.93
C THR A 255 -38.95 1.14 -4.26
N ALA A 256 -39.79 1.74 -3.42
CA ALA A 256 -41.22 1.88 -3.69
C ALA A 256 -41.50 2.75 -4.92
N ALA A 257 -40.79 3.89 -5.07
CA ALA A 257 -40.96 4.76 -6.22
C ALA A 257 -40.59 4.07 -7.53
N ILE A 258 -39.43 3.37 -7.58
CA ILE A 258 -38.99 2.70 -8.80
C ILE A 258 -39.91 1.53 -9.20
N ASN A 259 -40.34 0.73 -8.24
CA ASN A 259 -41.29 -0.36 -8.51
C ASN A 259 -42.70 0.19 -8.75
N GLY A 260 -42.99 1.43 -8.35
CA GLY A 260 -44.22 2.16 -8.61
C GLY A 260 -44.48 2.47 -10.10
N VAL A 261 -43.45 2.35 -10.97
CA VAL A 261 -43.63 2.51 -12.44
C VAL A 261 -44.71 1.58 -12.96
N PHE A 262 -44.68 0.30 -12.53
CA PHE A 262 -45.68 -0.68 -12.94
C PHE A 262 -47.11 -0.31 -12.45
N ALA A 263 -47.23 0.11 -11.21
CA ALA A 263 -48.51 0.56 -10.66
C ALA A 263 -49.05 1.83 -11.39
N ALA A 264 -48.15 2.78 -11.72
CA ALA A 264 -48.52 3.96 -12.48
C ALA A 264 -49.03 3.61 -13.89
N LEU A 265 -48.38 2.69 -14.58
CA LEU A 265 -48.84 2.21 -15.91
C LEU A 265 -50.22 1.55 -15.84
N ILE A 266 -50.48 0.69 -14.82
CA ILE A 266 -51.81 0.09 -14.64
C ILE A 266 -52.87 1.15 -14.31
N ALA A 267 -52.58 2.07 -13.40
CA ALA A 267 -53.51 3.16 -13.08
C ALA A 267 -53.83 4.05 -14.29
N GLY A 268 -52.78 4.38 -15.08
CA GLY A 268 -52.97 5.12 -16.32
C GLY A 268 -53.79 4.35 -17.37
N ALA A 269 -53.54 3.05 -17.49
CA ALA A 269 -54.32 2.20 -18.38
C ALA A 269 -55.81 2.22 -18.02
N LEU A 270 -56.16 2.12 -16.74
CA LEU A 270 -57.55 2.21 -16.29
C LEU A 270 -58.20 3.57 -16.62
N ILE A 271 -57.43 4.65 -16.53
CA ILE A 271 -57.92 6.01 -16.84
C ILE A 271 -58.10 6.18 -18.36
N PHE A 272 -57.11 5.78 -19.16
CA PHE A 272 -57.13 6.00 -20.61
C PHE A 272 -58.07 5.06 -21.35
N THR A 273 -58.49 3.96 -20.75
CA THR A 273 -59.40 3.00 -21.36
C THR A 273 -60.87 3.16 -21.00
N GLN A 274 -61.24 4.23 -20.23
CA GLN A 274 -62.64 4.50 -19.88
C GLN A 274 -63.57 4.71 -21.10
N GLY A 275 -63.01 5.12 -22.26
CA GLY A 275 -63.71 5.28 -23.52
C GLY A 275 -63.65 4.05 -24.46
N GLY A 276 -63.10 2.94 -24.01
CA GLY A 276 -62.86 1.75 -24.80
C GLY A 276 -61.37 1.40 -24.94
N VAL A 277 -61.04 0.15 -25.23
CA VAL A 277 -59.68 -0.34 -25.40
C VAL A 277 -59.37 -0.51 -26.89
N THR A 278 -58.37 0.21 -27.39
CA THR A 278 -57.87 0.03 -28.76
C THR A 278 -56.77 -1.06 -28.77
N LYS A 279 -56.61 -1.79 -29.88
CA LYS A 279 -55.55 -2.80 -30.04
C LYS A 279 -54.14 -2.14 -29.89
N ASP A 280 -53.99 -0.96 -30.48
CA ASP A 280 -52.69 -0.23 -30.42
C ASP A 280 -52.32 0.17 -28.99
N PHE A 281 -53.29 0.70 -28.23
CA PHE A 281 -53.06 1.01 -26.81
C PHE A 281 -52.70 -0.22 -25.98
N LEU A 282 -53.37 -1.34 -26.22
CA LEU A 282 -53.05 -2.59 -25.52
C LEU A 282 -51.63 -3.07 -25.85
N LEU A 283 -51.25 -2.99 -27.14
CA LEU A 283 -49.90 -3.31 -27.60
C LEU A 283 -48.83 -2.47 -26.90
N ASP A 284 -49.03 -1.16 -26.90
CA ASP A 284 -48.09 -0.22 -26.26
C ASP A 284 -48.03 -0.44 -24.75
N LEU A 285 -49.15 -0.66 -24.08
CA LEU A 285 -49.16 -0.98 -22.64
C LEU A 285 -48.37 -2.28 -22.33
N MET A 286 -48.53 -3.33 -23.11
CA MET A 286 -47.77 -4.56 -22.96
C MET A 286 -46.26 -4.32 -23.16
N PHE A 287 -45.92 -3.51 -24.15
CA PHE A 287 -44.53 -3.12 -24.38
C PHE A 287 -43.91 -2.39 -23.18
N TYR A 288 -44.63 -1.40 -22.61
CA TYR A 288 -44.16 -0.67 -21.42
C TYR A 288 -44.01 -1.56 -20.19
N ILE A 289 -44.86 -2.56 -20.02
CA ILE A 289 -44.75 -3.56 -18.96
C ILE A 289 -43.45 -4.37 -19.12
N ILE A 290 -43.10 -4.76 -20.35
CA ILE A 290 -41.89 -5.54 -20.64
C ILE A 290 -40.61 -4.71 -20.43
N ILE A 291 -40.63 -3.40 -20.74
CA ILE A 291 -39.44 -2.53 -20.62
C ILE A 291 -39.23 -1.99 -19.19
N THR A 292 -40.25 -1.97 -18.35
CA THR A 292 -40.20 -1.44 -16.97
C THR A 292 -39.05 -2.02 -16.11
N PRO A 293 -38.74 -3.35 -16.13
CA PRO A 293 -37.63 -3.87 -15.35
C PRO A 293 -36.27 -3.27 -15.70
N ILE A 294 -36.06 -2.87 -16.97
CA ILE A 294 -34.81 -2.24 -17.42
C ILE A 294 -34.65 -0.86 -16.77
N ILE A 295 -35.73 -0.10 -16.63
CA ILE A 295 -35.74 1.20 -15.96
C ILE A 295 -35.27 1.01 -14.52
N SER A 296 -35.84 0.05 -13.79
CA SER A 296 -35.49 -0.24 -12.39
C SER A 296 -34.03 -0.64 -12.23
N VAL A 297 -33.53 -1.54 -13.08
CA VAL A 297 -32.13 -2.01 -13.06
C VAL A 297 -31.16 -0.87 -13.38
N THR A 298 -31.49 -0.04 -14.36
CA THR A 298 -30.64 1.09 -14.79
C THR A 298 -30.48 2.13 -13.68
N LEU A 299 -31.57 2.52 -13.03
CA LEU A 299 -31.54 3.47 -11.92
C LEU A 299 -30.78 2.93 -10.71
N THR A 300 -30.96 1.66 -10.40
CA THR A 300 -30.21 0.99 -9.34
C THR A 300 -28.69 0.98 -9.62
N ARG A 301 -28.27 0.71 -10.87
CA ARG A 301 -26.86 0.82 -11.26
C ARG A 301 -26.31 2.23 -11.08
N ILE A 302 -27.04 3.27 -11.47
CA ILE A 302 -26.63 4.67 -11.30
C ILE A 302 -26.40 4.99 -9.81
N MET A 303 -27.26 4.50 -8.93
CA MET A 303 -27.16 4.73 -7.48
C MET A 303 -25.84 4.15 -6.92
N PHE A 304 -25.51 2.91 -7.23
CA PHE A 304 -24.28 2.27 -6.71
C PHE A 304 -22.97 2.79 -7.33
N GLN A 305 -23.01 3.44 -8.49
CA GLN A 305 -21.81 4.03 -9.10
C GLN A 305 -21.19 5.16 -8.27
N SER A 306 -21.99 5.89 -7.51
CA SER A 306 -21.52 6.95 -6.62
C SER A 306 -20.66 6.41 -5.48
N GLU A 307 -21.02 5.28 -4.90
CA GLU A 307 -20.28 4.64 -3.80
C GLU A 307 -18.90 4.14 -4.26
N ASN A 308 -18.84 3.50 -5.39
CA ASN A 308 -17.59 2.98 -5.96
C ASN A 308 -16.57 4.08 -6.32
N ALA A 309 -17.03 5.28 -6.69
CA ALA A 309 -16.16 6.42 -6.97
C ALA A 309 -15.42 6.91 -5.72
N MET A 310 -16.02 6.78 -4.55
CA MET A 310 -15.39 7.17 -3.28
C MET A 310 -14.25 6.25 -2.89
N ILE A 311 -14.37 4.96 -3.17
CA ILE A 311 -13.32 3.96 -2.91
C ILE A 311 -12.04 4.30 -3.68
N VAL A 312 -12.19 4.72 -4.93
CA VAL A 312 -11.04 5.10 -5.77
C VAL A 312 -10.43 6.43 -5.34
N ASP A 313 -11.26 7.38 -4.92
CA ASP A 313 -10.77 8.66 -4.38
C ASP A 313 -9.91 8.42 -3.14
N ASP A 314 -10.35 7.59 -2.20
CA ASP A 314 -9.57 7.18 -1.02
C ASP A 314 -8.29 6.43 -1.42
N ALA A 315 -8.37 5.50 -2.36
CA ALA A 315 -7.21 4.76 -2.85
C ALA A 315 -6.13 5.69 -3.44
N LEU A 316 -6.52 6.67 -4.24
CA LEU A 316 -5.62 7.67 -4.79
C LEU A 316 -5.04 8.60 -3.72
N HIS A 317 -5.84 9.01 -2.74
CA HIS A 317 -5.36 9.78 -1.61
C HIS A 317 -4.30 9.03 -0.79
N ARG A 318 -4.45 7.73 -0.61
CA ARG A 318 -3.44 6.87 0.06
C ARG A 318 -2.14 6.80 -0.75
N ILE A 319 -2.21 6.66 -2.06
CA ILE A 319 -1.04 6.70 -2.94
C ILE A 319 -0.37 8.07 -2.88
N ASP A 320 -1.15 9.16 -2.91
CA ASP A 320 -0.66 10.52 -2.82
C ASP A 320 0.02 10.81 -1.49
N SER A 321 -0.42 10.20 -0.39
CA SER A 321 0.25 10.33 0.91
C SER A 321 1.70 9.84 0.88
N VAL A 322 2.05 8.98 -0.07
CA VAL A 322 3.43 8.53 -0.30
C VAL A 322 4.11 9.37 -1.36
N LEU A 323 3.46 9.58 -2.52
CA LEU A 323 4.05 10.30 -3.65
C LEU A 323 4.33 11.80 -3.38
N ASN A 324 3.64 12.40 -2.41
CA ASN A 324 3.86 13.80 -2.00
C ASN A 324 4.98 13.97 -0.97
N LEU A 325 5.58 12.88 -0.48
CA LEU A 325 6.75 12.97 0.39
C LEU A 325 7.97 13.38 -0.43
N ASN A 326 8.76 14.26 0.12
CA ASN A 326 9.97 14.74 -0.57
C ASN A 326 11.09 13.70 -0.44
N PRO A 327 11.68 13.23 -1.55
CA PRO A 327 12.92 12.49 -1.52
C PRO A 327 14.05 13.33 -0.94
N LEU A 328 15.13 12.66 -0.50
CA LEU A 328 16.37 13.39 -0.19
C LEU A 328 16.86 14.11 -1.44
N ALA A 329 17.23 15.39 -1.29
CA ALA A 329 17.72 16.19 -2.40
C ALA A 329 19.01 15.59 -2.96
N GLU A 330 19.10 15.41 -4.28
CA GLU A 330 20.33 15.01 -4.94
C GLU A 330 21.24 16.22 -5.14
N ALA A 331 22.55 16.02 -5.01
CA ALA A 331 23.52 17.06 -5.23
C ALA A 331 23.51 17.52 -6.71
N ALA A 332 23.29 18.82 -6.95
CA ALA A 332 23.29 19.37 -8.30
C ALA A 332 24.70 19.32 -8.94
N GLN A 333 25.73 19.45 -8.14
CA GLN A 333 27.14 19.27 -8.49
C GLN A 333 27.77 18.39 -7.43
N PRO A 334 27.89 17.07 -7.69
CA PRO A 334 28.48 16.15 -6.73
C PRO A 334 29.95 16.45 -6.49
N GLU A 335 30.34 16.40 -5.22
CA GLU A 335 31.72 16.49 -4.76
C GLU A 335 32.23 15.10 -4.34
N HIS A 336 33.52 14.84 -4.48
CA HIS A 336 34.13 13.56 -4.18
C HIS A 336 34.82 13.60 -2.80
N PRO A 337 34.50 12.68 -1.87
CA PRO A 337 35.16 12.61 -0.57
C PRO A 337 36.63 12.22 -0.70
N ASN A 338 37.51 12.89 0.03
CA ASN A 338 38.92 12.56 0.08
C ASN A 338 39.26 11.81 1.36
N GLY A 339 39.27 10.49 1.29
CA GLY A 339 39.51 9.61 2.44
C GLY A 339 38.25 9.23 3.22
N ALA A 340 38.44 8.66 4.42
CA ALA A 340 37.41 8.03 5.22
C ALA A 340 37.20 8.70 6.60
N SER A 341 37.61 9.95 6.77
CA SER A 341 37.33 10.69 8.01
C SER A 341 35.84 11.04 8.08
N VAL A 342 35.27 11.05 9.31
CA VAL A 342 33.88 11.44 9.55
C VAL A 342 33.85 12.61 10.51
N GLN A 343 33.12 13.66 10.16
CA GLN A 343 32.99 14.86 10.99
C GLN A 343 31.52 15.28 11.08
N LEU A 344 31.09 15.63 12.26
CA LEU A 344 29.81 16.24 12.54
C LEU A 344 30.06 17.63 13.15
N ASN A 345 29.37 18.63 12.63
CA ASN A 345 29.52 20.00 13.06
C ASN A 345 28.16 20.60 13.42
N HIS A 346 27.92 20.84 14.71
CA HIS A 346 26.70 21.45 15.25
C HIS A 346 25.41 20.79 14.70
N VAL A 347 25.35 19.48 14.76
CA VAL A 347 24.24 18.69 14.17
C VAL A 347 23.04 18.69 15.10
N HIS A 348 21.89 19.09 14.55
CA HIS A 348 20.57 19.02 15.16
C HIS A 348 19.64 18.15 14.36
N PHE A 349 18.84 17.29 15.02
CA PHE A 349 17.91 16.43 14.33
C PHE A 349 16.67 16.08 15.15
N SER A 350 15.51 16.09 14.45
CA SER A 350 14.21 15.65 14.95
C SER A 350 13.50 14.82 13.89
N TYR A 351 12.84 13.71 14.27
CA TYR A 351 12.03 12.90 13.35
C TYR A 351 10.67 13.54 13.03
N ASP A 352 10.10 14.30 13.94
CA ASP A 352 8.75 14.86 13.85
C ASP A 352 8.75 16.40 13.70
N GLY A 353 9.94 17.02 13.68
CA GLY A 353 10.13 18.47 13.63
C GLY A 353 9.76 19.20 14.93
N LYS A 354 9.46 18.47 16.03
CA LYS A 354 9.07 19.04 17.33
C LYS A 354 9.99 18.64 18.46
N ASN A 355 10.33 17.34 18.51
CA ASN A 355 11.15 16.79 19.56
C ASN A 355 12.56 16.53 19.03
N GLU A 356 13.54 17.32 19.47
CA GLU A 356 14.94 17.12 19.10
C GLU A 356 15.49 15.82 19.72
N VAL A 357 15.99 14.93 18.87
CA VAL A 357 16.66 13.69 19.25
C VAL A 357 18.17 13.87 19.29
N ILE A 358 18.72 14.73 18.43
CA ILE A 358 20.13 15.15 18.42
C ILE A 358 20.17 16.65 18.65
N LYS A 359 20.97 17.08 19.65
CA LYS A 359 21.02 18.44 20.15
C LYS A 359 22.46 18.92 20.14
N ASP A 360 22.86 19.65 19.09
CA ASP A 360 24.20 20.27 18.94
C ASP A 360 25.37 19.29 19.11
N ILE A 361 25.36 18.18 18.31
CA ILE A 361 26.49 17.25 18.33
C ILE A 361 27.59 17.69 17.36
N SER A 362 28.80 17.83 17.93
CA SER A 362 30.05 18.03 17.18
C SER A 362 31.06 16.97 17.56
N LEU A 363 31.62 16.24 16.56
CA LEU A 363 32.66 15.23 16.75
C LEU A 363 33.51 15.07 15.50
N SER A 364 34.71 14.52 15.65
CA SER A 364 35.61 14.21 14.55
C SER A 364 36.22 12.82 14.73
N ILE A 365 36.13 11.99 13.71
CA ILE A 365 36.68 10.63 13.64
C ILE A 365 37.71 10.62 12.52
N PRO A 366 39.00 10.55 12.84
CA PRO A 366 40.05 10.38 11.84
C PRO A 366 39.90 9.09 11.02
N ALA A 367 40.41 9.13 9.77
CA ALA A 367 40.41 7.93 8.93
C ALA A 367 41.18 6.79 9.59
N GLY A 368 40.63 5.57 9.51
CA GLY A 368 41.27 4.34 10.04
C GLY A 368 41.07 4.14 11.54
N GLN A 369 40.38 5.01 12.26
CA GLN A 369 40.09 4.80 13.68
C GLN A 369 38.78 4.02 13.90
N THR A 370 38.79 3.25 15.00
CA THR A 370 37.59 2.58 15.53
C THR A 370 37.06 3.36 16.71
N VAL A 371 35.81 3.86 16.60
CA VAL A 371 35.16 4.58 17.69
C VAL A 371 33.87 3.88 18.14
N ALA A 372 33.49 4.10 19.39
CA ALA A 372 32.26 3.57 19.95
C ALA A 372 31.31 4.68 20.41
N PHE A 373 30.03 4.54 20.05
CA PHE A 373 28.92 5.30 20.61
C PHE A 373 28.27 4.47 21.72
N VAL A 374 28.34 4.94 22.95
CA VAL A 374 27.76 4.29 24.14
C VAL A 374 26.78 5.22 24.83
N GLY A 375 25.96 4.72 25.74
CA GLY A 375 24.99 5.50 26.49
C GLY A 375 23.64 4.80 26.64
N PRO A 376 22.69 5.37 27.37
CA PRO A 376 21.38 4.76 27.62
C PRO A 376 20.57 4.56 26.33
N SER A 377 19.61 3.63 26.38
CA SER A 377 18.68 3.41 25.27
C SER A 377 17.86 4.68 25.02
N GLY A 378 17.67 5.07 23.75
CA GLY A 378 16.99 6.31 23.40
C GLY A 378 17.89 7.56 23.38
N GLY A 379 19.17 7.48 23.77
CA GLY A 379 20.10 8.63 23.82
C GLY A 379 20.48 9.24 22.46
N GLY A 380 20.08 8.64 21.31
CA GLY A 380 20.34 9.19 19.97
C GLY A 380 21.45 8.48 19.18
N LYS A 381 22.05 7.42 19.67
CA LYS A 381 23.20 6.69 19.04
C LYS A 381 22.90 6.20 17.61
N THR A 382 21.82 5.44 17.44
CA THR A 382 21.41 4.92 16.13
C THR A 382 20.96 6.05 15.19
N THR A 383 20.35 7.11 15.73
CA THR A 383 19.99 8.30 14.96
C THR A 383 21.24 8.99 14.39
N LEU A 384 22.29 9.11 15.18
CA LEU A 384 23.56 9.69 14.75
C LEU A 384 24.20 8.87 13.63
N ALA A 385 24.21 7.56 13.77
CA ALA A 385 24.69 6.63 12.72
C ALA A 385 23.87 6.74 11.42
N ASN A 386 22.54 6.89 11.53
CA ASN A 386 21.65 7.09 10.40
C ASN A 386 21.93 8.42 9.67
N LEU A 387 22.29 9.47 10.39
CA LEU A 387 22.68 10.76 9.79
C LEU A 387 24.01 10.66 9.05
N ILE A 388 24.99 9.89 9.57
CA ILE A 388 26.26 9.65 8.89
C ILE A 388 26.07 8.91 7.57
N CYS A 389 25.13 7.93 7.52
CA CYS A 389 24.76 7.25 6.27
C CYS A 389 23.86 8.08 5.36
N ARG A 390 23.47 9.28 5.79
CA ARG A 390 22.45 10.10 5.09
C ARG A 390 21.16 9.34 4.84
N PHE A 391 20.72 8.52 5.82
CA PHE A 391 19.35 7.98 5.81
C PHE A 391 18.31 9.05 6.13
N PHE A 392 18.76 10.16 6.72
CA PHE A 392 18.07 11.41 6.94
C PHE A 392 19.04 12.57 6.75
N ASP A 393 18.54 13.74 6.41
CA ASP A 393 19.30 14.98 6.44
C ASP A 393 19.07 15.68 7.80
N PRO A 394 20.11 16.23 8.45
CA PRO A 394 19.94 17.02 9.67
C PRO A 394 19.18 18.31 9.36
N GLN A 395 18.43 18.82 10.35
CA GLN A 395 17.75 20.12 10.25
C GLN A 395 18.72 21.28 10.28
N ASP A 396 19.77 21.15 11.11
CA ASP A 396 20.85 22.13 11.18
C ASP A 396 22.19 21.43 11.36
N GLY A 397 23.27 22.13 11.03
CA GLY A 397 24.61 21.57 11.06
C GLY A 397 24.99 20.78 9.80
N GLN A 398 26.15 20.14 9.84
CA GLN A 398 26.75 19.42 8.72
C GLN A 398 27.32 18.07 9.15
N VAL A 399 27.12 17.07 8.30
CA VAL A 399 27.79 15.76 8.42
C VAL A 399 28.72 15.62 7.22
N LYS A 400 30.02 15.41 7.48
CA LYS A 400 31.05 15.32 6.43
C LYS A 400 31.72 13.96 6.44
N ILE A 401 32.03 13.44 5.24
CA ILE A 401 32.85 12.26 5.03
C ILE A 401 33.98 12.66 4.07
N GLY A 402 35.26 12.38 4.46
CA GLY A 402 36.39 12.80 3.66
C GLY A 402 36.45 14.31 3.37
N GLY A 403 35.95 15.14 4.30
CA GLY A 403 35.89 16.60 4.19
C GLY A 403 34.68 17.15 3.44
N VAL A 404 33.90 16.32 2.74
CA VAL A 404 32.73 16.72 1.94
C VAL A 404 31.44 16.48 2.71
N ASP A 405 30.50 17.44 2.70
CA ASP A 405 29.15 17.27 3.26
C ASP A 405 28.42 16.14 2.54
N VAL A 406 27.83 15.19 3.29
CA VAL A 406 27.10 14.04 2.73
C VAL A 406 25.96 14.46 1.81
N LYS A 407 25.44 15.68 1.95
CA LYS A 407 24.42 16.27 1.06
C LYS A 407 24.97 16.57 -0.34
N HIS A 408 26.28 16.77 -0.46
CA HIS A 408 26.95 17.09 -1.73
C HIS A 408 27.61 15.88 -2.36
N ILE A 409 27.64 14.72 -1.72
CA ILE A 409 28.14 13.48 -2.29
C ILE A 409 27.05 12.83 -3.14
N ALA A 410 27.38 12.33 -4.33
CA ALA A 410 26.46 11.53 -5.14
C ALA A 410 25.98 10.29 -4.35
N LYS A 411 24.70 9.96 -4.44
CA LYS A 411 24.10 8.85 -3.66
C LYS A 411 24.83 7.53 -3.84
N GLU A 412 25.19 7.18 -5.09
CA GLU A 412 25.92 5.94 -5.38
C GLU A 412 27.31 5.94 -4.75
N GLU A 413 28.02 7.05 -4.79
CA GLU A 413 29.35 7.18 -4.22
C GLU A 413 29.29 7.17 -2.69
N LEU A 414 28.32 7.85 -2.07
CA LEU A 414 28.08 7.77 -0.63
C LEU A 414 27.80 6.33 -0.18
N MET A 415 26.92 5.62 -0.93
CA MET A 415 26.62 4.22 -0.64
C MET A 415 27.84 3.32 -0.84
N ASN A 416 28.78 3.62 -1.74
CA ASN A 416 30.04 2.89 -1.88
C ASN A 416 31.05 3.24 -0.78
N THR A 417 30.99 4.45 -0.23
CA THR A 417 31.90 4.93 0.82
C THR A 417 31.52 4.42 2.21
N VAL A 418 30.22 4.24 2.49
CA VAL A 418 29.72 3.82 3.80
C VAL A 418 29.01 2.48 3.73
N SER A 419 29.29 1.60 4.67
CA SER A 419 28.52 0.36 4.90
C SER A 419 27.90 0.36 6.28
N PHE A 420 26.70 -0.22 6.39
CA PHE A 420 25.95 -0.31 7.64
C PHE A 420 25.57 -1.77 7.93
N VAL A 421 25.89 -2.28 9.11
CA VAL A 421 25.37 -3.54 9.64
C VAL A 421 24.29 -3.21 10.66
N PHE A 422 23.05 -3.48 10.31
CA PHE A 422 21.89 -3.21 11.18
C PHE A 422 21.80 -4.21 12.34
N GLN A 423 21.24 -3.77 13.46
CA GLN A 423 20.91 -4.61 14.60
C GLN A 423 20.09 -5.86 14.20
N ASN A 424 19.05 -5.66 13.40
CA ASN A 424 18.25 -6.72 12.82
C ASN A 424 18.67 -6.97 11.37
N SER A 425 19.68 -7.82 11.18
CA SER A 425 20.21 -8.18 9.86
C SER A 425 19.21 -9.02 9.07
N ARG A 426 18.34 -8.36 8.31
CA ARG A 426 17.36 -9.06 7.46
C ARG A 426 18.02 -9.58 6.19
N LEU A 427 17.79 -10.86 5.94
CA LEU A 427 18.13 -11.49 4.67
C LEU A 427 16.88 -11.57 3.79
N ILE A 428 17.07 -11.41 2.48
CA ILE A 428 15.98 -11.58 1.51
C ILE A 428 15.75 -13.07 1.24
N LYS A 429 14.55 -13.41 0.78
CA LYS A 429 14.17 -14.78 0.38
C LYS A 429 14.85 -15.14 -0.95
N ALA A 430 16.13 -15.46 -0.86
CA ALA A 430 17.02 -15.85 -1.96
C ALA A 430 18.10 -16.78 -1.41
N SER A 431 19.02 -17.26 -2.26
CA SER A 431 20.17 -18.05 -1.79
C SER A 431 21.10 -17.20 -0.90
N ILE A 432 21.92 -17.85 -0.10
CA ILE A 432 22.96 -17.16 0.69
C ILE A 432 23.90 -16.42 -0.24
N LEU A 433 24.28 -17.05 -1.35
CA LEU A 433 25.13 -16.47 -2.38
C LEU A 433 24.54 -15.17 -2.93
N GLU A 434 23.24 -15.15 -3.31
CA GLU A 434 22.57 -13.95 -3.79
C GLU A 434 22.45 -12.87 -2.69
N ASN A 435 22.23 -13.26 -1.45
CA ASN A 435 22.20 -12.32 -0.34
C ASN A 435 23.54 -11.61 -0.14
N VAL A 436 24.66 -12.29 -0.31
CA VAL A 436 26.01 -11.69 -0.19
C VAL A 436 26.35 -10.87 -1.44
N ARG A 437 25.99 -11.36 -2.65
CA ARG A 437 26.20 -10.66 -3.93
C ARG A 437 25.58 -9.25 -3.96
N MET A 438 24.55 -8.99 -3.17
CA MET A 438 23.97 -7.64 -3.05
C MET A 438 25.00 -6.57 -2.63
N GLY A 439 26.09 -6.96 -1.96
CA GLY A 439 27.19 -6.06 -1.61
C GLY A 439 28.01 -5.59 -2.81
N LYS A 440 28.15 -6.44 -3.83
CA LYS A 440 28.87 -6.18 -5.09
C LYS A 440 28.21 -7.03 -6.19
N PRO A 441 27.29 -6.47 -7.02
CA PRO A 441 26.52 -7.24 -8.01
C PRO A 441 27.37 -8.04 -9.00
N ASP A 442 28.51 -7.49 -9.40
CA ASP A 442 29.43 -8.09 -10.38
C ASP A 442 30.47 -9.04 -9.76
N ALA A 443 30.33 -9.38 -8.46
CA ALA A 443 31.26 -10.24 -7.77
C ALA A 443 31.23 -11.68 -8.32
N THR A 444 32.39 -12.27 -8.49
CA THR A 444 32.51 -13.68 -8.85
C THR A 444 32.11 -14.58 -7.68
N ARG A 445 31.87 -15.86 -7.99
CA ARG A 445 31.54 -16.84 -6.92
C ARG A 445 32.69 -16.99 -5.91
N GLU A 446 33.92 -16.94 -6.38
CA GLU A 446 35.13 -17.04 -5.56
C GLU A 446 35.23 -15.85 -4.60
N GLU A 447 34.98 -14.62 -5.04
CA GLU A 447 34.94 -13.41 -4.20
C GLU A 447 33.88 -13.54 -3.10
N ILE A 448 32.70 -14.05 -3.46
CA ILE A 448 31.58 -14.23 -2.51
C ILE A 448 31.95 -15.32 -1.47
N MET A 449 32.51 -16.44 -1.90
CA MET A 449 32.94 -17.51 -0.99
C MET A 449 34.05 -17.04 -0.06
N ALA A 450 35.02 -16.26 -0.55
CA ALA A 450 36.04 -15.63 0.29
C ALA A 450 35.46 -14.69 1.34
N ALA A 451 34.44 -13.88 0.97
CA ALA A 451 33.75 -13.01 1.91
C ALA A 451 32.98 -13.80 2.99
N LEU A 452 32.32 -14.91 2.62
CA LEU A 452 31.65 -15.81 3.55
C LEU A 452 32.63 -16.48 4.52
N HIS A 453 33.76 -16.98 4.02
CA HIS A 453 34.84 -17.55 4.84
C HIS A 453 35.39 -16.51 5.83
N ASN A 454 35.69 -15.30 5.35
CA ASN A 454 36.17 -14.22 6.20
C ASN A 454 35.17 -13.81 7.28
N ALA A 455 33.87 -13.93 7.01
CA ALA A 455 32.78 -13.69 7.96
C ALA A 455 32.48 -14.92 8.87
N GLN A 456 33.34 -15.94 8.86
CA GLN A 456 33.16 -17.14 9.69
C GLN A 456 31.84 -17.90 9.41
N CYS A 457 31.48 -18.06 8.12
CA CYS A 457 30.24 -18.72 7.73
C CYS A 457 30.40 -20.17 7.29
N ASP A 458 31.59 -20.76 7.37
CA ASP A 458 31.87 -22.13 6.88
C ASP A 458 30.97 -23.18 7.55
N ASP A 459 30.79 -23.09 8.86
CA ASP A 459 29.90 -23.96 9.64
C ASP A 459 28.43 -23.84 9.25
N ILE A 460 28.01 -22.68 8.75
CA ILE A 460 26.65 -22.47 8.23
C ILE A 460 26.48 -23.21 6.91
N LEU A 461 27.46 -23.06 6.02
CA LEU A 461 27.40 -23.66 4.68
C LEU A 461 27.49 -25.19 4.74
N GLU A 462 28.29 -25.76 5.66
CA GLU A 462 28.40 -27.19 5.86
C GLU A 462 27.12 -27.86 6.35
N LYS A 463 26.34 -27.16 7.16
CA LYS A 463 25.03 -27.64 7.67
C LYS A 463 23.91 -27.63 6.62
N LEU A 464 24.08 -26.89 5.53
CA LEU A 464 23.01 -26.65 4.56
C LEU A 464 23.13 -27.60 3.36
N PRO A 465 21.98 -28.13 2.85
CA PRO A 465 21.97 -29.17 1.81
C PRO A 465 22.63 -28.75 0.49
N GLN A 466 22.61 -27.45 0.17
CA GLN A 466 23.18 -26.88 -1.05
C GLN A 466 24.24 -25.81 -0.74
N GLY A 467 24.78 -25.80 0.49
CA GLY A 467 25.76 -24.79 0.90
C GLY A 467 25.28 -23.35 0.62
N ALA A 468 26.11 -22.56 -0.07
CA ALA A 468 25.81 -21.17 -0.40
C ALA A 468 24.61 -20.99 -1.34
N ASP A 469 24.24 -22.01 -2.11
CA ASP A 469 23.07 -21.94 -3.04
C ASP A 469 21.75 -22.24 -2.33
N THR A 470 21.75 -22.56 -1.04
CA THR A 470 20.55 -22.83 -0.26
C THR A 470 19.71 -21.55 -0.16
N VAL A 471 18.44 -21.66 -0.58
CA VAL A 471 17.44 -20.58 -0.46
C VAL A 471 16.89 -20.53 0.95
N ILE A 472 17.10 -19.43 1.64
CA ILE A 472 16.68 -19.21 3.02
C ILE A 472 15.27 -18.64 3.12
N GLY A 473 14.63 -18.84 4.29
CA GLY A 473 13.25 -18.36 4.55
C GLY A 473 12.16 -19.14 3.81
N THR A 474 12.45 -20.36 3.30
CA THR A 474 11.53 -21.27 2.63
C THR A 474 11.67 -22.69 3.11
N LYS A 475 10.56 -23.44 3.12
CA LYS A 475 10.54 -24.89 3.38
C LYS A 475 11.29 -25.33 4.67
N GLY A 476 11.27 -24.51 5.72
CA GLY A 476 11.88 -24.86 7.01
C GLY A 476 13.37 -24.56 7.13
N VAL A 477 14.01 -23.96 6.14
CA VAL A 477 15.42 -23.51 6.28
C VAL A 477 15.44 -22.15 6.96
N TYR A 478 15.68 -22.15 8.25
CA TYR A 478 15.80 -20.96 9.09
C TYR A 478 17.19 -20.87 9.68
N LEU A 479 17.76 -19.67 9.67
CA LEU A 479 19.03 -19.34 10.28
C LEU A 479 18.81 -18.66 11.62
N SER A 480 19.68 -18.95 12.60
CA SER A 480 19.73 -18.24 13.88
C SER A 480 20.06 -16.75 13.67
N GLY A 481 19.79 -15.90 14.64
CA GLY A 481 20.13 -14.48 14.59
C GLY A 481 21.61 -14.22 14.33
N GLY A 482 22.51 -14.97 15.01
CA GLY A 482 23.95 -14.87 14.81
C GLY A 482 24.41 -15.35 13.42
N GLU A 483 23.81 -16.40 12.86
CA GLU A 483 24.09 -16.87 11.50
C GLU A 483 23.66 -15.84 10.45
N GLN A 484 22.46 -15.26 10.59
CA GLN A 484 21.98 -14.17 9.71
C GLN A 484 22.91 -12.96 9.75
N GLN A 485 23.42 -12.62 10.94
CA GLN A 485 24.33 -11.52 11.14
C GLN A 485 25.69 -11.76 10.47
N ARG A 486 26.28 -12.97 10.59
CA ARG A 486 27.52 -13.32 9.90
C ARG A 486 27.39 -13.23 8.38
N ILE A 487 26.27 -13.64 7.81
CA ILE A 487 25.98 -13.46 6.37
C ILE A 487 25.85 -11.97 6.00
N ALA A 488 25.25 -11.15 6.85
CA ALA A 488 25.20 -9.71 6.63
C ALA A 488 26.58 -9.04 6.72
N ILE A 489 27.44 -9.52 7.61
CA ILE A 489 28.85 -9.11 7.68
C ILE A 489 29.59 -9.49 6.39
N ALA A 490 29.38 -10.72 5.86
CA ALA A 490 29.96 -11.14 4.59
C ALA A 490 29.56 -10.20 3.43
N ARG A 491 28.31 -9.77 3.40
CA ARG A 491 27.81 -8.75 2.44
C ARG A 491 28.60 -7.44 2.53
N VAL A 492 28.85 -6.95 3.74
CA VAL A 492 29.61 -5.72 4.00
C VAL A 492 31.11 -5.90 3.69
N MET A 493 31.67 -7.08 3.98
CA MET A 493 33.06 -7.42 3.59
C MET A 493 33.23 -7.41 2.07
N LEU A 494 32.29 -8.02 1.34
CA LEU A 494 32.33 -8.06 -0.12
C LEU A 494 32.22 -6.66 -0.74
N LYS A 495 31.40 -5.78 -0.17
CA LYS A 495 31.28 -4.38 -0.58
C LYS A 495 32.53 -3.56 -0.35
N ASN A 496 33.28 -3.86 0.69
CA ASN A 496 34.57 -3.28 1.05
C ASN A 496 34.62 -1.75 1.18
N ALA A 497 33.56 -1.14 1.72
CA ALA A 497 33.51 0.30 1.95
C ALA A 497 34.56 0.75 2.99
N PRO A 498 35.16 1.96 2.83
CA PRO A 498 36.18 2.49 3.76
C PRO A 498 35.62 2.95 5.12
N VAL A 499 34.34 3.28 5.22
CA VAL A 499 33.64 3.61 6.47
C VAL A 499 32.65 2.52 6.79
N VAL A 500 32.67 1.95 7.98
CA VAL A 500 31.76 0.89 8.43
C VAL A 500 31.07 1.30 9.71
N ILE A 501 29.74 1.17 9.72
CA ILE A 501 28.90 1.40 10.90
C ILE A 501 28.31 0.07 11.34
N LEU A 502 28.45 -0.24 12.64
CA LEU A 502 27.98 -1.47 13.25
C LEU A 502 26.98 -1.13 14.36
N ASP A 503 25.70 -1.44 14.15
CA ASP A 503 24.66 -1.21 15.15
C ASP A 503 24.36 -2.50 15.91
N GLU A 504 24.68 -2.54 17.21
CA GLU A 504 24.42 -3.60 18.19
C GLU A 504 24.58 -5.04 17.67
N ALA A 505 25.78 -5.39 17.30
CA ALA A 505 26.07 -6.58 16.53
C ALA A 505 26.00 -7.95 17.30
N THR A 506 25.66 -8.00 18.59
CA THR A 506 25.83 -9.25 19.41
C THR A 506 24.65 -9.56 20.37
N ALA A 507 23.52 -8.88 20.31
CA ALA A 507 22.47 -8.95 21.34
C ALA A 507 21.78 -10.32 21.49
N PHE A 508 21.85 -11.22 20.49
CA PHE A 508 21.06 -12.47 20.46
C PHE A 508 21.88 -13.74 20.15
N ALA A 509 23.21 -13.69 20.17
CA ALA A 509 24.02 -14.85 19.89
C ALA A 509 24.30 -15.67 21.16
N ASP A 510 24.28 -17.00 21.03
CA ASP A 510 24.90 -17.88 22.02
C ASP A 510 26.40 -17.62 22.09
N PRO A 511 27.11 -18.06 23.16
CA PRO A 511 28.53 -17.75 23.36
C PRO A 511 29.41 -18.15 22.17
N ASP A 512 29.13 -19.28 21.50
CA ASP A 512 29.92 -19.75 20.36
C ASP A 512 29.71 -18.87 19.13
N ASN A 513 28.47 -18.49 18.83
CA ASN A 513 28.17 -17.54 17.76
C ASN A 513 28.71 -16.15 18.07
N GLU A 514 28.68 -15.70 19.32
CA GLU A 514 29.24 -14.40 19.73
C GLU A 514 30.75 -14.32 19.40
N SER A 515 31.52 -15.34 19.75
CA SER A 515 32.97 -15.38 19.48
C SER A 515 33.27 -15.30 17.96
N ARG A 516 32.50 -16.01 17.13
CA ARG A 516 32.63 -15.98 15.67
C ARG A 516 32.22 -14.64 15.06
N VAL A 517 31.14 -14.03 15.55
CA VAL A 517 30.71 -12.68 15.14
C VAL A 517 31.79 -11.65 15.49
N GLN A 518 32.41 -11.75 16.68
CA GLN A 518 33.51 -10.86 17.08
C GLN A 518 34.74 -11.04 16.19
N ALA A 519 35.09 -12.28 15.85
CA ALA A 519 36.21 -12.58 14.93
C ALA A 519 35.93 -11.99 13.52
N ALA A 520 34.70 -12.12 13.03
CA ALA A 520 34.27 -11.51 11.77
C ALA A 520 34.34 -9.97 11.81
N PHE A 521 33.92 -9.32 12.91
CA PHE A 521 34.05 -7.87 13.08
C PHE A 521 35.52 -7.42 13.13
N SER A 522 36.37 -8.09 13.89
CA SER A 522 37.78 -7.75 13.94
C SER A 522 38.41 -7.78 12.55
N LYS A 523 38.04 -8.76 11.71
CA LYS A 523 38.53 -8.86 10.34
C LYS A 523 37.95 -7.79 9.43
N LEU A 524 36.65 -7.45 9.58
CA LEU A 524 36.00 -6.40 8.83
C LEU A 524 36.60 -5.03 9.12
N SER A 525 37.01 -4.76 10.37
CA SER A 525 37.49 -3.46 10.86
C SER A 525 38.90 -3.10 10.39
N GLN A 526 39.68 -4.06 9.91
CA GLN A 526 41.11 -3.85 9.55
C GLN A 526 41.23 -2.80 8.45
N GLY A 527 41.97 -1.72 8.73
CA GLY A 527 42.29 -0.64 7.80
C GLY A 527 41.11 0.27 7.45
N LYS A 528 40.01 0.23 8.18
CA LYS A 528 38.79 1.02 7.94
C LYS A 528 38.48 1.95 9.09
N THR A 529 37.70 2.99 8.79
CA THR A 529 37.07 3.83 9.83
C THR A 529 35.80 3.13 10.31
N VAL A 530 35.75 2.80 11.61
CA VAL A 530 34.67 2.00 12.17
C VAL A 530 33.94 2.77 13.25
N ILE A 531 32.63 2.80 13.18
CA ILE A 531 31.75 3.38 14.18
C ILE A 531 30.89 2.26 14.75
N MET A 532 31.07 1.94 16.03
CA MET A 532 30.31 0.89 16.72
C MET A 532 29.26 1.52 17.63
N ILE A 533 28.00 1.15 17.49
CA ILE A 533 26.97 1.41 18.49
C ILE A 533 26.98 0.23 19.44
N ALA A 534 27.45 0.43 20.67
CA ALA A 534 27.65 -0.66 21.61
C ALA A 534 26.61 -0.64 22.74
N HIS A 535 25.94 -1.77 22.93
CA HIS A 535 25.13 -2.07 24.09
C HIS A 535 25.85 -2.97 25.11
N ARG A 536 26.93 -3.64 24.67
CA ARG A 536 27.82 -4.40 25.57
C ARG A 536 29.16 -3.69 25.71
N LEU A 537 29.45 -3.28 26.91
CA LEU A 537 30.67 -2.49 27.19
C LEU A 537 31.97 -3.33 27.03
N SER A 538 31.91 -4.68 27.09
CA SER A 538 33.06 -5.55 26.81
C SER A 538 33.63 -5.34 25.39
N THR A 539 32.81 -4.95 24.42
CA THR A 539 33.25 -4.79 23.02
C THR A 539 33.99 -3.50 22.76
N VAL A 540 33.88 -2.52 23.66
CA VAL A 540 34.47 -1.16 23.48
C VAL A 540 35.80 -0.96 24.21
N ALA A 541 36.29 -1.95 24.92
CA ALA A 541 37.54 -1.82 25.69
C ALA A 541 38.78 -1.50 24.83
N GLY A 542 38.78 -1.92 23.56
CA GLY A 542 39.89 -1.79 22.63
C GLY A 542 39.72 -0.74 21.53
N VAL A 543 38.69 0.13 21.59
CA VAL A 543 38.48 1.17 20.59
C VAL A 543 39.36 2.40 20.83
N ASP A 544 39.65 3.16 19.77
CA ASP A 544 40.51 4.35 19.85
C ASP A 544 39.86 5.47 20.63
N GLN A 545 38.53 5.63 20.51
CA GLN A 545 37.76 6.69 21.15
C GLN A 545 36.36 6.21 21.48
N ILE A 546 35.84 6.62 22.64
CA ILE A 546 34.45 6.41 23.07
C ILE A 546 33.76 7.78 23.14
N TYR A 547 32.55 7.85 22.61
CA TYR A 547 31.63 8.98 22.79
C TYR A 547 30.42 8.49 23.58
N VAL A 548 30.19 9.09 24.76
CA VAL A 548 29.01 8.81 25.59
C VAL A 548 27.89 9.75 25.15
N ILE A 549 26.79 9.19 24.66
CA ILE A 549 25.67 9.96 24.12
C ILE A 549 24.46 9.76 25.02
N GLU A 550 23.99 10.86 25.61
CA GLU A 550 22.86 10.90 26.52
C GLU A 550 21.98 12.09 26.15
N ASP A 551 20.66 11.89 26.09
CA ASP A 551 19.66 12.92 25.74
C ASP A 551 19.98 13.74 24.48
N GLY A 552 20.60 13.10 23.50
CA GLY A 552 20.95 13.73 22.22
C GLY A 552 22.20 14.60 22.25
N GLN A 553 23.04 14.49 23.28
CA GLN A 553 24.28 15.23 23.42
C GLN A 553 25.46 14.31 23.77
N ILE A 554 26.69 14.72 23.46
CA ILE A 554 27.90 14.04 23.92
C ILE A 554 28.23 14.56 25.32
N THR A 555 28.06 13.70 26.33
CA THR A 555 28.36 14.05 27.74
C THR A 555 29.81 13.78 28.09
N GLU A 556 30.41 12.73 27.51
CA GLU A 556 31.79 12.35 27.75
C GLU A 556 32.45 11.84 26.46
N SER A 557 33.75 12.11 26.33
CA SER A 557 34.56 11.51 25.27
C SER A 557 35.98 11.25 25.75
N GLY A 558 36.58 10.13 25.30
CA GLY A 558 37.93 9.75 25.71
C GLY A 558 38.19 8.29 25.44
N LYS A 559 39.40 7.81 25.83
CA LYS A 559 39.70 6.37 25.82
C LYS A 559 39.01 5.68 27.00
N SER A 560 38.77 4.38 26.88
CA SER A 560 38.12 3.57 27.92
C SER A 560 38.74 3.79 29.30
N ARG A 561 40.07 3.78 29.40
CA ARG A 561 40.78 3.96 30.65
C ARG A 561 40.57 5.37 31.27
N GLU A 562 40.62 6.40 30.43
CA GLU A 562 40.42 7.79 30.86
C GLU A 562 39.01 8.02 31.40
N LEU A 563 38.01 7.44 30.74
CA LEU A 563 36.59 7.56 31.13
C LEU A 563 36.29 6.80 32.43
N LEU A 564 36.95 5.67 32.65
CA LEU A 564 36.84 4.91 33.90
C LEU A 564 37.41 5.68 35.08
N GLU A 565 38.55 6.36 34.89
CA GLU A 565 39.22 7.19 35.91
C GLU A 565 38.41 8.44 36.26
N LYS A 566 37.66 9.00 35.30
CA LYS A 566 36.80 10.18 35.53
C LYS A 566 35.60 9.92 36.44
N GLY A 567 35.18 8.67 36.62
CA GLY A 567 34.02 8.34 37.48
C GLY A 567 32.67 8.86 36.98
N GLY A 568 32.52 9.14 35.69
CA GLY A 568 31.33 9.67 35.08
C GLY A 568 30.33 8.61 34.62
N VAL A 569 29.47 8.96 33.65
CA VAL A 569 28.41 8.09 33.11
C VAL A 569 28.97 6.76 32.59
N PHE A 570 30.08 6.81 31.84
CA PHE A 570 30.71 5.60 31.32
C PHE A 570 31.20 4.68 32.47
N SER A 571 31.82 5.23 33.50
CA SER A 571 32.29 4.44 34.65
C SER A 571 31.13 3.80 35.40
N HIS A 572 30.03 4.47 35.62
CA HIS A 572 28.83 3.86 36.22
C HIS A 572 28.25 2.73 35.36
N MET A 573 28.09 2.96 34.06
CA MET A 573 27.63 1.91 33.14
C MET A 573 28.57 0.68 33.15
N TRP A 574 29.90 0.88 33.27
CA TRP A 574 30.89 -0.20 33.35
C TRP A 574 30.78 -0.98 34.65
N GLN A 575 30.57 -0.30 35.79
CA GLN A 575 30.36 -0.96 37.09
C GLN A 575 29.08 -1.80 37.08
N ASP A 576 27.99 -1.28 36.57
CA ASP A 576 26.74 -2.02 36.43
C ASP A 576 26.90 -3.27 35.54
N TYR A 577 27.63 -3.12 34.43
CA TYR A 577 27.98 -4.25 33.58
C TYR A 577 28.79 -5.31 34.31
N GLN A 578 29.87 -4.94 35.03
CA GLN A 578 30.69 -5.88 35.80
C GLN A 578 29.86 -6.58 36.88
N THR A 579 29.04 -5.87 37.60
CA THR A 579 28.15 -6.44 38.61
C THR A 579 27.21 -7.48 38.01
N SER A 580 26.66 -7.20 36.83
CA SER A 580 25.77 -8.12 36.13
C SER A 580 26.46 -9.37 35.62
N VAL A 581 27.73 -9.30 35.19
CA VAL A 581 28.53 -10.42 34.76
C VAL A 581 28.92 -11.30 35.95
N GLN A 582 29.34 -10.71 37.07
CA GLN A 582 29.66 -11.44 38.29
C GLN A 582 28.43 -12.17 38.85
N TRP A 583 27.27 -11.58 38.81
CA TRP A 583 26.01 -12.20 39.24
C TRP A 583 25.62 -13.42 38.40
N LYS A 584 25.88 -13.38 37.09
CA LYS A 584 25.68 -14.54 36.20
C LYS A 584 26.64 -15.71 36.54
N VAL A 585 27.90 -15.43 36.74
CA VAL A 585 28.90 -16.43 37.08
C VAL A 585 28.59 -17.08 38.44
N ALA A 586 28.17 -16.30 39.45
CA ALA A 586 27.80 -16.83 40.76
C ALA A 586 26.56 -17.74 40.73
N LYS A 587 25.65 -17.56 39.76
CA LYS A 587 24.47 -18.42 39.58
C LYS A 587 24.72 -19.72 38.84
N GLU A 588 25.75 -19.77 38.00
CA GLU A 588 26.17 -21.00 37.28
C GLU A 588 27.03 -21.95 38.14
N VAL A 589 27.52 -21.47 39.28
CA VAL A 589 28.34 -22.25 40.22
C VAL A 589 27.52 -22.80 41.42
N GLN A 590 26.22 -22.45 41.55
CA GLN A 590 25.28 -23.08 42.47
C GLN A 590 24.32 -24.05 41.72
#